data_827ab9dcbcabe527ce506ac4f59d724c
#
_entry.id   827ab9dcbcabe527ce506ac4f59d724c
#
_cell.length_a   1.000
_cell.length_b   1.000
_cell.length_c   1.000
_cell.angle_alpha   90.00
_cell.angle_beta   90.00
_cell.angle_gamma   90.00
#
_symmetry.space_group_name_H-M   'P 1'
#
loop_
_entity.id
_entity.type
_entity.pdbx_description
1 polymer ?
#
loop_
_entity_poly.entity_id
_entity_poly.type
_entity_poly.pdbx_seq_one_letter_code
_entity_poly.pdbx_strand_id
1 'polypeptide(L)'
;MRKLGAGQSFITIPTQELQKLIKKYAGTGELVFDKNGVWKNQEVIKADKTIGVAVDNRMDEKNQTNTFKLHYGNSGVHAVPKRKE
;
A
#
# COMPACT_ATOMS: atom_id res chain seq x y z
N MET A 1 22.85 12.94 -1.16
CA MET A 1 21.82 13.57 -1.96
C MET A 1 20.76 12.56 -2.38
N ARG A 2 19.53 12.97 -2.32
CA ARG A 2 18.49 12.06 -2.75
C ARG A 2 18.57 11.83 -4.25
N LYS A 3 18.40 10.60 -4.65
CA LYS A 3 18.46 10.26 -6.05
C LYS A 3 17.24 10.81 -6.76
N LEU A 4 17.46 11.59 -7.78
CA LEU A 4 16.37 12.07 -8.61
C LEU A 4 15.82 10.92 -9.45
N GLY A 5 14.51 10.89 -9.60
CA GLY A 5 13.89 9.82 -10.34
C GLY A 5 13.68 8.58 -9.52
N ALA A 6 14.22 8.51 -8.31
CA ALA A 6 13.84 7.46 -7.40
C ALA A 6 12.36 7.62 -7.16
N GLY A 7 11.57 6.77 -7.73
CA GLY A 7 10.15 6.91 -7.68
C GLY A 7 9.57 6.53 -6.34
N GLN A 8 8.34 6.91 -6.14
CA GLN A 8 7.54 6.41 -5.06
C GLN A 8 6.60 5.37 -5.62
N SER A 9 6.21 4.42 -4.78
CA SER A 9 5.20 3.46 -5.17
C SER A 9 3.91 4.20 -5.53
N PHE A 10 3.20 3.72 -6.52
CA PHE A 10 2.03 4.42 -7.01
C PHE A 10 0.94 3.46 -7.45
N ILE A 11 -0.29 3.96 -7.38
CA ILE A 11 -1.48 3.20 -7.79
C ILE A 11 -1.69 3.38 -9.29
N THR A 12 -2.01 2.29 -9.98
CA THR A 12 -2.24 2.32 -11.42
C THR A 12 -3.69 2.12 -11.81
N ILE A 13 -4.55 1.76 -10.85
CA ILE A 13 -5.98 1.61 -11.15
C ILE A 13 -6.71 2.92 -10.88
N PRO A 14 -7.90 3.12 -11.49
CA PRO A 14 -8.68 4.33 -11.25
C PRO A 14 -9.06 4.49 -9.79
N THR A 15 -9.20 5.73 -9.35
CA THR A 15 -9.55 6.03 -7.98
C THR A 15 -10.84 5.34 -7.55
N GLN A 16 -11.84 5.32 -8.42
CA GLN A 16 -13.12 4.69 -8.09
C GLN A 16 -12.95 3.19 -7.83
N GLU A 17 -12.10 2.54 -8.63
CA GLU A 17 -11.85 1.13 -8.46
C GLU A 17 -11.08 0.87 -7.17
N LEU A 18 -10.11 1.72 -6.87
CA LEU A 18 -9.38 1.60 -5.62
C LEU A 18 -10.30 1.75 -4.42
N GLN A 19 -11.23 2.68 -4.48
CA GLN A 19 -12.17 2.87 -3.38
C GLN A 19 -13.05 1.64 -3.18
N LYS A 20 -13.45 0.99 -4.26
CA LYS A 20 -14.22 -0.25 -4.15
C LYS A 20 -13.40 -1.34 -3.47
N LEU A 21 -12.12 -1.45 -3.81
CA LEU A 21 -11.26 -2.43 -3.18
C LEU A 21 -11.07 -2.13 -1.69
N ILE A 22 -10.91 -0.87 -1.34
CA ILE A 22 -10.78 -0.48 0.06
C ILE A 22 -12.03 -0.90 0.83
N LYS A 23 -13.21 -0.62 0.28
CA LYS A 23 -14.45 -1.02 0.93
C LYS A 23 -14.56 -2.53 1.08
N LYS A 24 -14.12 -3.25 0.05
CA LYS A 24 -14.22 -4.71 0.04
C LYS A 24 -13.29 -5.36 1.07
N TYR A 25 -12.09 -4.84 1.18
CA TYR A 25 -11.04 -5.51 1.94
C TYR A 25 -10.73 -4.87 3.30
N ALA A 26 -11.18 -3.66 3.55
CA ALA A 26 -10.86 -2.99 4.81
C ALA A 26 -11.36 -3.83 5.99
N GLY A 27 -10.48 -4.05 6.94
CA GLY A 27 -10.78 -4.86 8.10
C GLY A 27 -10.51 -6.35 7.91
N THR A 28 -10.13 -6.77 6.70
CA THR A 28 -9.88 -8.19 6.43
C THR A 28 -8.39 -8.51 6.29
N GLY A 29 -7.54 -7.50 6.27
CA GLY A 29 -6.12 -7.70 6.05
C GLY A 29 -5.35 -7.91 7.33
N GLU A 30 -4.04 -7.84 7.20
CA GLU A 30 -3.15 -8.04 8.33
C GLU A 30 -2.84 -6.72 8.99
N LEU A 31 -3.17 -6.61 10.28
CA LEU A 31 -2.90 -5.38 11.03
C LEU A 31 -1.41 -5.28 11.35
N VAL A 32 -0.90 -4.05 11.34
CA VAL A 32 0.50 -3.79 11.61
C VAL A 32 0.63 -3.21 13.02
N PHE A 33 1.46 -3.85 13.84
CA PHE A 33 1.69 -3.43 15.22
C PHE A 33 3.14 -3.01 15.41
N ASP A 34 3.36 -2.10 16.35
CA ASP A 34 4.73 -1.76 16.71
C ASP A 34 5.29 -2.81 17.69
N LYS A 35 6.52 -2.62 18.12
CA LYS A 35 7.18 -3.57 18.99
C LYS A 35 6.53 -3.68 20.36
N ASN A 36 5.70 -2.71 20.73
CA ASN A 36 4.98 -2.71 22.00
C ASN A 36 3.59 -3.29 21.86
N GLY A 37 3.22 -3.78 20.67
CA GLY A 37 1.92 -4.36 20.45
C GLY A 37 0.82 -3.33 20.17
N VAL A 38 1.18 -2.09 19.93
CA VAL A 38 0.20 -1.05 19.64
C VAL A 38 -0.04 -0.98 18.15
N TRP A 39 -1.31 -0.92 17.74
CA TRP A 39 -1.67 -0.86 16.33
C TRP A 39 -1.16 0.45 15.72
N LYS A 40 -0.47 0.35 14.61
CA LYS A 40 0.10 1.51 13.92
C LYS A 40 -0.89 2.19 12.99
N ASN A 41 -2.17 1.86 13.08
CA ASN A 41 -3.21 2.38 12.21
C ASN A 41 -2.94 2.03 10.75
N GLN A 42 -2.39 0.86 10.52
CA GLN A 42 -2.06 0.37 9.19
C GLN A 42 -2.55 -1.06 9.02
N GLU A 43 -2.90 -1.39 7.79
CA GLU A 43 -3.40 -2.71 7.46
C GLU A 43 -2.82 -3.11 6.10
N VAL A 44 -2.31 -4.33 5.98
CA VAL A 44 -1.76 -4.83 4.72
C VAL A 44 -2.81 -5.70 4.06
N ILE A 45 -3.12 -5.39 2.81
CA ILE A 45 -4.15 -6.07 2.05
C ILE A 45 -3.57 -6.61 0.75
N LYS A 46 -3.95 -7.85 0.43
CA LYS A 46 -3.62 -8.47 -0.85
C LYS A 46 -4.89 -8.56 -1.66
N ALA A 47 -4.91 -7.85 -2.79
CA ALA A 47 -6.06 -7.91 -3.70
C ALA A 47 -5.89 -9.06 -4.67
N ASP A 48 -6.95 -9.34 -5.42
CA ASP A 48 -6.91 -10.43 -6.41
C ASP A 48 -6.40 -9.97 -7.77
N LYS A 49 -5.97 -8.72 -7.86
CA LYS A 49 -5.43 -8.18 -9.11
C LYS A 49 -4.39 -7.13 -8.81
N THR A 50 -3.59 -6.79 -9.82
CA THR A 50 -2.58 -5.74 -9.71
C THR A 50 -3.27 -4.40 -9.46
N ILE A 51 -2.78 -3.67 -8.46
CA ILE A 51 -3.35 -2.37 -8.10
C ILE A 51 -2.36 -1.23 -8.30
N GLY A 52 -1.10 -1.53 -8.47
CA GLY A 52 -0.11 -0.48 -8.62
C GLY A 52 1.28 -1.03 -8.80
N VAL A 53 2.24 -0.16 -8.62
CA VAL A 53 3.65 -0.49 -8.75
C VAL A 53 4.36 -0.15 -7.46
N ALA A 54 5.04 -1.13 -6.90
CA ALA A 54 5.88 -0.93 -5.73
C ALA A 54 7.30 -0.62 -6.20
N VAL A 55 7.86 0.46 -5.69
CA VAL A 55 9.19 0.91 -6.08
C VAL A 55 10.15 0.66 -4.94
N ASP A 56 11.23 -0.05 -5.23
CA ASP A 56 12.32 -0.27 -4.27
C ASP A 56 13.51 0.55 -4.73
N ASN A 57 13.72 1.67 -4.07
CA ASN A 57 14.77 2.59 -4.48
C ASN A 57 16.17 2.05 -4.22
N ARG A 58 16.31 1.17 -3.25
CA ARG A 58 17.62 0.58 -2.95
C ARG A 58 18.06 -0.38 -4.02
N MET A 59 17.10 -1.11 -4.58
CA MET A 59 17.35 -2.10 -5.62
C MET A 59 17.11 -1.55 -7.01
N ASP A 60 16.63 -0.30 -7.10
CA ASP A 60 16.25 0.31 -8.37
C ASP A 60 15.25 -0.55 -9.14
N GLU A 61 14.32 -1.14 -8.41
CA GLU A 61 13.32 -2.04 -8.97
C GLU A 61 11.94 -1.44 -8.92
N LYS A 62 11.17 -1.74 -9.96
CA LYS A 62 9.76 -1.36 -10.04
C LYS A 62 8.98 -2.62 -10.37
N ASN A 63 8.11 -3.04 -9.47
CA ASN A 63 7.38 -4.29 -9.64
C ASN A 63 5.89 -4.05 -9.48
N GLN A 64 5.11 -4.61 -10.40
CA GLN A 64 3.66 -4.59 -10.24
C GLN A 64 3.29 -5.38 -8.99
N THR A 65 2.29 -4.89 -8.28
CA THR A 65 1.90 -5.52 -7.03
C THR A 65 0.39 -5.51 -6.87
N ASN A 66 -0.09 -6.56 -6.22
CA ASN A 66 -1.48 -6.64 -5.78
C ASN A 66 -1.61 -6.31 -4.30
N THR A 67 -0.53 -5.95 -3.64
CA THR A 67 -0.49 -5.73 -2.21
C THR A 67 -0.40 -4.25 -1.93
N PHE A 68 -1.20 -3.79 -0.98
CA PHE A 68 -1.15 -2.40 -0.60
C PHE A 68 -1.35 -2.27 0.90
N LYS A 69 -0.88 -1.16 1.44
CA LYS A 69 -1.02 -0.86 2.85
C LYS A 69 -2.03 0.27 3.01
N LEU A 70 -3.02 0.06 3.84
CA LEU A 70 -3.97 1.11 4.19
C LEU A 70 -3.46 1.83 5.41
N HIS A 71 -3.45 3.15 5.33
CA HIS A 71 -3.10 4.02 6.45
C HIS A 71 -4.36 4.72 6.91
N TYR A 72 -4.77 4.44 8.14
CA TYR A 72 -5.96 5.05 8.71
C TYR A 72 -5.57 6.30 9.50
N GLY A 73 -6.22 7.40 9.21
CA GLY A 73 -5.92 8.64 9.89
C GLY A 73 -7.15 9.51 10.07
N ASN A 74 -6.97 10.66 10.70
CA ASN A 74 -8.08 11.56 10.97
C ASN A 74 -8.70 12.13 9.70
N SER A 75 -7.93 12.24 8.64
CA SER A 75 -8.41 12.80 7.39
C SER A 75 -8.89 11.73 6.40
N GLY A 76 -8.90 10.47 6.81
CA GLY A 76 -9.39 9.40 5.96
C GLY A 76 -8.41 8.25 5.83
N VAL A 77 -8.62 7.44 4.81
CA VAL A 77 -7.84 6.23 4.56
C VAL A 77 -7.03 6.44 3.28
N HIS A 78 -5.74 6.14 3.37
CA HIS A 78 -4.84 6.23 2.21
C HIS A 78 -4.28 4.86 1.88
N ALA A 79 -4.20 4.55 0.59
CA ALA A 79 -3.62 3.29 0.14
C ALA A 79 -2.28 3.55 -0.53
N VAL A 80 -1.29 2.76 -0.15
CA VAL A 80 0.06 2.85 -0.73
C VAL A 80 0.46 1.46 -1.20
N PRO A 81 0.87 1.30 -2.45
CA PRO A 81 1.32 -0.01 -2.92
C PRO A 81 2.49 -0.51 -2.09
N LYS A 82 2.48 -1.80 -1.82
CA LYS A 82 3.51 -2.43 -1.03
C LYS A 82 4.09 -3.58 -1.84
N ARG A 83 5.38 -3.80 -1.71
CA ARG A 83 6.05 -4.89 -2.37
C ARG A 83 5.39 -6.21 -2.00
N LYS A 84 5.23 -7.08 -2.99
CA LYS A 84 4.73 -8.43 -2.72
C LYS A 84 5.69 -9.18 -1.82
N GLU A 85 5.12 -9.94 -0.92
CA GLU A 85 5.89 -10.79 -0.04
C GLU A 85 5.88 -12.22 -0.50
#